data_970f62587769a9e81f11a946d8fa00b6
#
_entry.id   970f62587769a9e81f11a946d8fa00b6
#
_cell.length_a   1.000
_cell.length_b   1.000
_cell.length_c   1.000
_cell.angle_alpha   90.00
_cell.angle_beta   90.00
_cell.angle_gamma   90.00
#
_symmetry.space_group_name_H-M   'P 1'
#
loop_
_entity.id
_entity.type
_entity.pdbx_description
1 polymer ?
#
loop_
_entity_poly.entity_id
_entity_poly.type
_entity_poly.pdbx_seq_one_letter_code
_entity_poly.pdbx_strand_id
1 'polypeptide(L)'
;MESTKYYLGLDVGGTNMVAGVVDENHQIIAKESIPTQAGRTIEEITTDMAEVSKKAVLKAGLQMEDISSWGIGMPSYVNPKTNLLVHANCFGWKNVPIYDYLKKHISLPTYIANDANC
;
A
#
# COMPACT_ATOMS: atom_id res chain seq x y z
N MET A 1 -2.28 8.50 -29.26
CA MET A 1 -3.30 7.98 -28.33
C MET A 1 -2.81 8.12 -26.90
N GLU A 2 -3.53 8.88 -26.11
CA GLU A 2 -3.15 9.06 -24.72
C GLU A 2 -3.53 7.81 -23.92
N SER A 3 -2.57 7.30 -23.17
CA SER A 3 -2.86 6.20 -22.28
C SER A 3 -3.44 6.73 -20.97
N THR A 4 -4.52 6.13 -20.52
CA THR A 4 -5.12 6.47 -19.25
C THR A 4 -4.15 6.17 -18.12
N LYS A 5 -4.08 7.08 -17.15
CA LYS A 5 -3.24 6.88 -15.97
C LYS A 5 -4.07 6.23 -14.87
N TYR A 6 -3.48 5.25 -14.23
CA TYR A 6 -4.10 4.55 -13.11
C TYR A 6 -3.20 4.64 -11.88
N TYR A 7 -3.81 4.69 -10.74
CA TYR A 7 -3.13 4.80 -9.46
C TYR A 7 -3.63 3.71 -8.53
N LEU A 8 -2.70 3.15 -7.78
CA LEU A 8 -3.00 2.12 -6.80
C LEU A 8 -2.97 2.73 -5.41
N GLY A 9 -4.04 2.55 -4.67
CA GLY A 9 -4.14 3.03 -3.29
C GLY A 9 -4.30 1.85 -2.35
N LEU A 10 -3.68 1.95 -1.20
CA LEU A 10 -3.81 0.94 -0.15
C LEU A 10 -4.05 1.65 1.17
N ASP A 11 -5.11 1.26 1.86
CA ASP A 11 -5.43 1.75 3.19
C ASP A 11 -5.20 0.60 4.16
N VAL A 12 -4.22 0.77 5.05
CA VAL A 12 -3.86 -0.25 6.03
C VAL A 12 -4.41 0.16 7.38
N GLY A 13 -5.49 -0.50 7.79
CA GLY A 13 -6.06 -0.30 9.12
C GLY A 13 -5.63 -1.40 10.08
N GLY A 14 -5.96 -1.25 11.34
CA GLY A 14 -5.66 -2.26 12.35
C GLY A 14 -6.41 -3.57 12.14
N THR A 15 -7.56 -3.52 11.46
CA THR A 15 -8.42 -4.68 11.23
C THR A 15 -8.36 -5.19 9.81
N ASN A 16 -8.41 -4.29 8.83
CA ASN A 16 -8.44 -4.67 7.41
C ASN A 16 -7.51 -3.80 6.59
N MET A 17 -7.02 -4.37 5.49
CA MET A 17 -6.32 -3.65 4.44
C MET A 17 -7.25 -3.58 3.23
N VAL A 18 -7.39 -2.41 2.62
CA VAL A 18 -8.21 -2.21 1.43
C VAL A 18 -7.37 -1.61 0.33
N ALA A 19 -7.26 -2.30 -0.78
CA ALA A 19 -6.56 -1.81 -1.96
C ALA A 19 -7.58 -1.40 -3.01
N GLY A 20 -7.29 -0.31 -3.72
CA GLY A 20 -8.15 0.17 -4.78
C GLY A 20 -7.35 0.71 -5.95
N VAL A 21 -7.88 0.52 -7.15
CA VAL A 21 -7.33 1.12 -8.36
C VAL A 21 -8.24 2.27 -8.75
N VAL A 22 -7.65 3.44 -8.95
CA VAL A 22 -8.40 4.62 -9.38
C VAL A 22 -7.85 5.12 -10.71
N ASP A 23 -8.74 5.69 -11.52
CA ASP A 23 -8.33 6.31 -12.79
C ASP A 23 -7.98 7.78 -12.56
N GLU A 24 -7.63 8.48 -13.62
CA GLU A 24 -7.25 9.89 -13.54
C GLU A 24 -8.41 10.83 -13.21
N ASN A 25 -9.65 10.33 -13.26
CA ASN A 25 -10.84 11.05 -12.84
C ASN A 25 -11.23 10.77 -11.40
N HIS A 26 -10.35 10.10 -10.65
CA HIS A 26 -10.56 9.71 -9.25
C HIS A 26 -11.70 8.73 -9.03
N GLN A 27 -12.04 7.96 -10.07
CA GLN A 27 -13.06 6.93 -9.96
C GLN A 27 -12.42 5.60 -9.59
N ILE A 28 -13.01 4.92 -8.63
CA ILE A 28 -12.53 3.61 -8.19
C ILE A 28 -12.98 2.56 -9.20
N ILE A 29 -12.01 1.90 -9.84
CA ILE A 29 -12.29 0.89 -10.84
C ILE A 29 -12.43 -0.49 -10.22
N ALA A 30 -11.61 -0.78 -9.20
CA ALA A 30 -11.65 -2.07 -8.51
C ALA A 30 -11.17 -1.90 -7.07
N LYS A 31 -11.69 -2.76 -6.19
CA LYS A 31 -11.27 -2.79 -4.77
C LYS A 31 -11.13 -4.24 -4.33
N GLU A 32 -10.17 -4.47 -3.46
CA GLU A 32 -9.97 -5.74 -2.76
C GLU A 32 -9.66 -5.47 -1.31
N SER A 33 -10.07 -6.35 -0.44
CA SER A 33 -9.78 -6.20 0.98
C SER A 33 -9.45 -7.56 1.59
N ILE A 34 -8.54 -7.53 2.58
CA ILE A 34 -8.16 -8.70 3.35
C ILE A 34 -8.00 -8.29 4.82
N PRO A 35 -8.09 -9.24 5.76
CA PRO A 35 -7.79 -8.93 7.16
C PRO A 35 -6.34 -8.56 7.34
N THR A 36 -6.06 -7.55 8.17
CA THR A 36 -4.70 -7.11 8.46
C THR A 36 -3.97 -8.13 9.33
N GLN A 37 -4.64 -8.66 10.34
CA GLN A 37 -4.05 -9.60 11.31
C GLN A 37 -2.76 -9.03 11.91
N ALA A 38 -2.89 -7.88 12.57
CA ALA A 38 -1.78 -7.23 13.27
C ALA A 38 -1.13 -8.19 14.27
N GLY A 39 0.15 -8.00 14.54
CA GLY A 39 0.90 -8.89 15.41
C GLY A 39 1.79 -9.88 14.65
N ARG A 40 1.66 -9.95 13.34
CA ARG A 40 2.55 -10.75 12.49
C ARG A 40 3.84 -9.97 12.22
N THR A 41 4.78 -10.66 11.57
CA THR A 41 6.05 -10.01 11.22
C THR A 41 5.85 -8.97 10.12
N ILE A 42 6.80 -8.05 10.01
CA ILE A 42 6.77 -7.04 8.95
C ILE A 42 6.79 -7.70 7.57
N GLU A 43 7.53 -8.79 7.43
CA GLU A 43 7.59 -9.52 6.16
C GLU A 43 6.21 -10.05 5.76
N GLU A 44 5.49 -10.63 6.70
CA GLU A 44 4.16 -11.17 6.45
C GLU A 44 3.17 -10.06 6.09
N ILE A 45 3.20 -8.96 6.84
CA ILE A 45 2.25 -7.86 6.61
C ILE A 45 2.55 -7.14 5.31
N THR A 46 3.82 -6.86 5.00
CA THR A 46 4.18 -6.21 3.74
C THR A 46 3.91 -7.11 2.54
N THR A 47 4.05 -8.42 2.70
CA THR A 47 3.66 -9.38 1.66
C THR A 47 2.17 -9.28 1.37
N ASP A 48 1.34 -9.23 2.42
CA ASP A 48 -0.11 -9.10 2.26
C ASP A 48 -0.49 -7.76 1.67
N MET A 49 0.20 -6.67 2.05
CA MET A 49 -0.02 -5.35 1.45
C MET A 49 0.18 -5.41 -0.06
N ALA A 50 1.25 -6.07 -0.49
CA ALA A 50 1.53 -6.24 -1.91
C ALA A 50 0.53 -7.16 -2.59
N GLU A 51 0.16 -8.27 -1.94
CA GLU A 51 -0.76 -9.25 -2.51
C GLU A 51 -2.16 -8.66 -2.73
N VAL A 52 -2.71 -7.96 -1.74
CA VAL A 52 -4.04 -7.36 -1.88
C VAL A 52 -4.02 -6.27 -2.95
N SER A 53 -2.91 -5.54 -3.06
CA SER A 53 -2.75 -4.52 -4.08
C SER A 53 -2.70 -5.12 -5.49
N LYS A 54 -1.96 -6.22 -5.65
CA LYS A 54 -1.90 -6.93 -6.93
C LYS A 54 -3.26 -7.51 -7.31
N LYS A 55 -4.01 -8.01 -6.34
CA LYS A 55 -5.36 -8.53 -6.59
C LYS A 55 -6.28 -7.43 -7.09
N ALA A 56 -6.19 -6.23 -6.54
CA ALA A 56 -7.01 -5.11 -7.00
C ALA A 56 -6.68 -4.74 -8.44
N VAL A 57 -5.40 -4.74 -8.80
CA VAL A 57 -4.96 -4.45 -10.17
C VAL A 57 -5.49 -5.50 -11.14
N LEU A 58 -5.40 -6.78 -10.80
CA LEU A 58 -5.93 -7.86 -11.63
C LEU A 58 -7.44 -7.78 -11.78
N LYS A 59 -8.13 -7.44 -10.69
CA LYS A 59 -9.59 -7.28 -10.71
C LYS A 59 -10.01 -6.15 -11.63
N ALA A 60 -9.18 -5.12 -11.75
CA ALA A 60 -9.42 -4.00 -12.66
C ALA A 60 -9.16 -4.37 -14.13
N GLY A 61 -8.62 -5.55 -14.39
CA GLY A 61 -8.26 -5.97 -15.73
C GLY A 61 -6.96 -5.34 -16.21
N LEU A 62 -6.12 -4.90 -15.30
CA LEU A 62 -4.87 -4.19 -15.59
C LEU A 62 -3.66 -5.02 -15.17
N GLN A 63 -2.49 -4.54 -15.59
CA GLN A 63 -1.20 -5.08 -15.15
C GLN A 63 -0.48 -4.03 -14.31
N MET A 64 0.48 -4.45 -13.54
CA MET A 64 1.24 -3.51 -12.70
C MET A 64 1.91 -2.41 -13.53
N GLU A 65 2.27 -2.73 -14.76
CA GLU A 65 2.86 -1.77 -15.70
C GLU A 65 1.93 -0.61 -16.04
N ASP A 66 0.63 -0.82 -15.90
CA ASP A 66 -0.37 0.20 -16.17
C ASP A 66 -0.54 1.19 -15.01
N ILE A 67 0.06 0.88 -13.86
CA ILE A 67 -0.09 1.68 -12.65
C ILE A 67 1.06 2.68 -12.54
N SER A 68 0.73 3.95 -12.32
CA SER A 68 1.71 5.03 -12.24
C SER A 68 2.38 5.14 -10.87
N SER A 69 1.63 4.87 -9.81
CA SER A 69 2.16 4.98 -8.45
C SER A 69 1.32 4.17 -7.47
N TRP A 70 1.91 3.92 -6.29
CA TRP A 70 1.29 3.18 -5.21
C TRP A 70 1.29 4.06 -3.96
N GLY A 71 0.13 4.54 -3.57
CA GLY A 71 -0.04 5.34 -2.37
C GLY A 71 -0.56 4.49 -1.23
N ILE A 72 0.06 4.57 -0.08
CA ILE A 72 -0.28 3.77 1.09
C ILE A 72 -0.61 4.68 2.26
N GLY A 73 -1.81 4.52 2.81
CA GLY A 73 -2.19 5.15 4.06
C GLY A 73 -2.08 4.14 5.18
N MET A 74 -1.33 4.47 6.23
CA MET A 74 -1.21 3.59 7.39
C MET A 74 -0.93 4.42 8.64
N PRO A 75 -1.33 3.91 9.82
CA PRO A 75 -1.14 4.65 11.08
C PRO A 75 0.33 4.60 11.50
N SER A 76 1.13 5.50 10.92
CA SER A 76 2.58 5.45 11.09
C SER A 76 3.19 6.83 10.87
N TYR A 77 4.45 6.95 11.22
CA TYR A 77 5.28 8.10 10.88
C TYR A 77 6.53 7.62 10.14
N VAL A 78 6.74 8.14 8.95
CA VAL A 78 7.93 7.83 8.16
C VAL A 78 8.86 9.04 8.18
N ASN A 79 10.14 8.82 8.55
CA ASN A 79 11.13 9.87 8.56
C ASN A 79 11.56 10.17 7.12
N PRO A 80 11.33 11.40 6.61
CA PRO A 80 11.64 11.72 5.23
C PRO A 80 13.13 11.70 4.89
N LYS A 81 14.00 11.80 5.88
CA LYS A 81 15.44 11.78 5.67
C LYS A 81 16.00 10.38 5.54
N THR A 82 15.47 9.44 6.31
CA THR A 82 15.98 8.06 6.33
C THR A 82 15.08 7.08 5.58
N ASN A 83 13.85 7.47 5.27
CA ASN A 83 12.81 6.62 4.70
C ASN A 83 12.49 5.42 5.59
N LEU A 84 12.80 5.52 6.89
CA LEU A 84 12.43 4.49 7.84
C LEU A 84 11.06 4.82 8.43
N LEU A 85 10.25 3.79 8.60
CA LEU A 85 9.02 3.91 9.35
C LEU A 85 9.42 3.97 10.83
N VAL A 86 9.29 5.16 11.43
CA VAL A 86 9.78 5.40 12.79
C VAL A 86 8.95 4.62 13.81
N HIS A 87 7.64 4.65 13.66
CA HIS A 87 6.78 3.81 14.49
C HIS A 87 5.42 3.62 13.83
N ALA A 88 4.83 2.49 14.14
CA ALA A 88 3.46 2.18 13.77
C ALA A 88 2.85 1.47 14.98
N ASN A 89 2.14 2.22 15.81
CA ASN A 89 1.67 1.74 17.10
C ASN A 89 0.75 0.52 16.98
N CYS A 90 -0.08 0.47 15.93
CA CYS A 90 -0.96 -0.68 15.70
C CYS A 90 -0.20 -1.98 15.52
N PHE A 91 1.03 -1.91 15.03
CA PHE A 91 1.84 -3.08 14.70
C PHE A 91 3.01 -3.27 15.67
N GLY A 92 3.27 -2.30 16.55
CA GLY A 92 4.41 -2.35 17.44
C GLY A 92 5.76 -2.17 16.75
N TRP A 93 5.78 -1.60 15.58
CA TRP A 93 7.00 -1.43 14.79
C TRP A 93 7.73 -0.14 15.14
N LYS A 94 9.07 -0.18 15.08
CA LYS A 94 9.93 0.98 15.25
C LYS A 94 11.11 0.90 14.28
N ASN A 95 11.42 2.01 13.63
CA ASN A 95 12.60 2.17 12.77
C ASN A 95 12.71 1.08 11.69
N VAL A 96 11.63 0.79 10.99
CA VAL A 96 11.56 -0.28 10.00
C VAL A 96 11.80 0.27 8.59
N PRO A 97 12.66 -0.37 7.79
CA PRO A 97 12.87 0.04 6.38
C PRO A 97 11.73 -0.47 5.50
N ILE A 98 10.53 0.05 5.72
CA ILE A 98 9.32 -0.46 5.09
C ILE A 98 9.36 -0.40 3.57
N TYR A 99 9.97 0.65 2.99
CA TYR A 99 10.08 0.77 1.54
C TYR A 99 10.88 -0.37 0.94
N ASP A 100 11.94 -0.82 1.63
CA ASP A 100 12.77 -1.93 1.16
C ASP A 100 11.98 -3.24 1.10
N TYR A 101 11.12 -3.47 2.10
CA TYR A 101 10.25 -4.65 2.10
C TYR A 101 9.23 -4.59 0.97
N LEU A 102 8.63 -3.42 0.76
CA LEU A 102 7.59 -3.26 -0.26
C LEU A 102 8.16 -3.36 -1.67
N LYS A 103 9.35 -2.81 -1.91
CA LYS A 103 9.99 -2.85 -3.22
C LYS A 103 10.35 -4.26 -3.69
N LYS A 104 10.48 -5.20 -2.77
CA LYS A 104 10.72 -6.60 -3.14
C LYS A 104 9.53 -7.19 -3.90
N HIS A 105 8.34 -6.64 -3.69
CA HIS A 105 7.11 -7.17 -4.26
C HIS A 105 6.57 -6.33 -5.39
N ILE A 106 6.65 -5.01 -5.26
CA ILE A 106 6.08 -4.07 -6.23
C ILE A 106 7.11 -2.98 -6.52
N SER A 107 7.46 -2.85 -7.81
CA SER A 107 8.49 -1.92 -8.26
C SER A 107 7.86 -0.66 -8.87
N LEU A 108 7.10 0.05 -8.06
CA LEU A 108 6.43 1.30 -8.44
C LEU A 108 6.90 2.44 -7.54
N PRO A 109 6.80 3.70 -8.01
CA PRO A 109 6.94 4.83 -7.09
C PRO A 109 5.93 4.65 -5.95
N THR A 110 6.42 4.60 -4.72
CA THR A 110 5.62 4.27 -3.54
C THR A 110 5.68 5.42 -2.55
N TYR A 111 4.52 5.80 -2.02
CA TYR A 111 4.38 6.89 -1.07
C TYR A 111 3.57 6.43 0.13
N ILE A 112 4.07 6.68 1.33
CA ILE A 112 3.37 6.32 2.56
C ILE A 112 2.95 7.60 3.26
N ALA A 113 1.66 7.70 3.55
CA ALA A 113 1.10 8.81 4.30
C ALA A 113 0.59 8.32 5.64
N ASN A 114 0.64 9.21 6.64
CA ASN A 114 0.13 8.90 7.96
C ASN A 114 -1.40 8.85 7.92
N ASP A 115 -1.95 7.73 8.39
CA ASP A 115 -3.37 7.58 8.63
C ASP A 115 -3.55 7.49 10.14
N ALA A 116 -4.30 8.42 10.71
CA ALA A 116 -4.46 8.51 12.16
C ALA A 116 -5.33 7.40 12.75
N ASN A 117 -6.01 6.63 11.92
CA ASN A 117 -6.93 5.61 12.38
C ASN A 117 -6.23 4.27 12.58
N CYS A 118 -6.08 3.94 13.82
CA CYS A 118 -5.49 2.67 14.23
C CYS A 118 -6.57 1.72 14.74
#